data_c2e71763e6c10fc520e0f081d18401a9
#
_entry.id   c2e71763e6c10fc520e0f081d18401a9
#
_cell.length_a   1.000
_cell.length_b   1.000
_cell.length_c   1.000
_cell.angle_alpha   90.00
_cell.angle_beta   90.00
_cell.angle_gamma   90.00
#
_symmetry.space_group_name_H-M   'P 1'
#
loop_
_entity.id
_entity.type
_entity.pdbx_description
1 polymer ?
#
loop_
_entity_poly.entity_id
_entity_poly.type
_entity_poly.pdbx_seq_one_letter_code
_entity_poly.pdbx_strand_id
1 'polypeptide(L)'
;MSKFCVLPFVHFEVDTDGKIRPCCVYDGHYLKDDGSHFNARTDSIHDIRNSTWIKNMQDKMLADKPDSGCRKCYSEEANGNVSRRMRENERYAMEIDNIKRGEFNLKIIDIKPGNTCNLKCRICNEFSSSKWIDD
;
A
#
# COMPACT_ATOMS: atom_id res chain seq x y z
N MET A 1 2.71 -6.89 20.66
CA MET A 1 2.68 -7.35 19.24
C MET A 1 3.29 -6.27 18.36
N SER A 2 4.24 -6.65 17.51
CA SER A 2 4.93 -5.70 16.62
C SER A 2 3.96 -5.02 15.64
N LYS A 3 4.20 -3.74 15.32
CA LYS A 3 3.46 -2.95 14.33
C LYS A 3 4.19 -2.86 12.99
N PHE A 4 5.41 -3.39 12.92
CA PHE A 4 6.23 -3.38 11.72
C PHE A 4 5.53 -4.06 10.53
N CYS A 5 5.67 -3.47 9.34
CA CYS A 5 5.24 -4.03 8.07
C CYS A 5 6.34 -3.81 7.01
N VAL A 6 6.68 -4.85 6.27
CA VAL A 6 7.68 -4.81 5.21
C VAL A 6 7.21 -4.02 3.98
N LEU A 7 5.89 -4.01 3.70
CA LEU A 7 5.34 -3.47 2.45
C LEU A 7 5.70 -2.01 2.15
N PRO A 8 5.70 -1.06 3.09
CA PRO A 8 6.11 0.32 2.81
C PRO A 8 7.54 0.46 2.26
N PHE A 9 8.37 -0.55 2.42
CA PHE A 9 9.75 -0.55 1.95
C PHE A 9 9.92 -1.18 0.57
N VAL A 10 9.14 -2.22 0.27
CA VAL A 10 9.34 -3.07 -0.91
C VAL A 10 8.22 -3.02 -1.93
N HIS A 11 7.10 -2.38 -1.62
CA HIS A 11 5.88 -2.42 -2.43
C HIS A 11 5.18 -1.06 -2.49
N PHE A 12 4.45 -0.81 -3.57
CA PHE A 12 3.34 0.13 -3.62
C PHE A 12 2.29 -0.32 -4.64
N GLU A 13 1.09 0.23 -4.49
CA GLU A 13 -0.05 -0.02 -5.37
C GLU A 13 -0.48 1.26 -6.06
N VAL A 14 -0.79 1.15 -7.35
CA VAL A 14 -1.41 2.21 -8.14
C VAL A 14 -2.88 1.86 -8.35
N ASP A 15 -3.77 2.68 -7.83
CA ASP A 15 -5.22 2.52 -8.01
C ASP A 15 -5.69 2.91 -9.42
N THR A 16 -6.93 2.56 -9.76
CA THR A 16 -7.55 2.83 -11.07
C THR A 16 -7.55 4.31 -11.46
N ASP A 17 -7.59 5.21 -10.48
CA ASP A 17 -7.51 6.66 -10.66
C ASP A 17 -6.07 7.21 -10.66
N GLY A 18 -5.07 6.34 -10.53
CA GLY A 18 -3.66 6.68 -10.50
C GLY A 18 -3.10 7.05 -9.13
N LYS A 19 -3.91 7.10 -8.08
CA LYS A 19 -3.45 7.36 -6.72
C LYS A 19 -2.62 6.20 -6.17
N ILE A 20 -1.72 6.51 -5.25
CA ILE A 20 -0.74 5.56 -4.72
C ILE A 20 -1.09 5.16 -3.30
N ARG A 21 -0.97 3.86 -3.00
CA ARG A 21 -1.07 3.31 -1.64
C ARG A 21 0.14 2.43 -1.31
N PRO A 22 0.50 2.29 -0.03
CA PRO A 22 1.57 1.36 0.36
C PRO A 22 1.18 -0.11 0.19
N CYS A 23 -0.12 -0.42 0.24
CA CYS A 23 -0.68 -1.75 -0.05
C CYS A 23 -2.19 -1.68 -0.27
N CYS A 24 -2.77 -2.75 -0.80
CA CYS A 24 -4.21 -2.81 -1.17
C CYS A 24 -5.20 -2.74 0.00
N VAL A 25 -4.75 -2.95 1.23
CA VAL A 25 -5.61 -2.89 2.43
C VAL A 25 -5.41 -1.63 3.26
N TYR A 26 -4.49 -0.76 2.84
CA TYR A 26 -4.24 0.51 3.52
C TYR A 26 -5.41 1.48 3.32
N ASP A 27 -5.81 2.15 4.39
CA ASP A 27 -6.87 3.16 4.35
C ASP A 27 -6.25 4.55 4.12
N GLY A 28 -6.23 4.99 2.88
CA GLY A 28 -5.66 6.26 2.44
C GLY A 28 -4.68 6.12 1.29
N HIS A 29 -4.12 7.23 0.88
CA HIS A 29 -3.18 7.36 -0.25
C HIS A 29 -1.98 8.22 0.12
N TYR A 30 -0.89 8.13 -0.66
CA TYR A 30 0.26 9.02 -0.52
C TYR A 30 -0.15 10.47 -0.77
N LEU A 31 0.25 11.35 0.13
CA LEU A 31 0.01 12.78 0.03
C LEU A 31 1.30 13.54 -0.18
N LYS A 32 1.24 14.60 -0.98
CA LYS A 32 2.29 15.63 -1.10
C LYS A 32 2.27 16.53 0.13
N ASP A 33 3.31 17.33 0.30
CA ASP A 33 3.43 18.24 1.44
C ASP A 33 2.32 19.32 1.46
N ASP A 34 1.74 19.63 0.31
CA ASP A 34 0.58 20.54 0.17
C ASP A 34 -0.78 19.89 0.44
N GLY A 35 -0.79 18.59 0.78
CA GLY A 35 -2.00 17.81 1.04
C GLY A 35 -2.68 17.22 -0.20
N SER A 36 -2.19 17.50 -1.40
CA SER A 36 -2.68 16.86 -2.63
C SER A 36 -2.18 15.43 -2.76
N HIS A 37 -2.87 14.62 -3.57
CA HIS A 37 -2.47 13.23 -3.80
C HIS A 37 -1.33 13.11 -4.81
N PHE A 38 -0.39 12.20 -4.55
CA PHE A 38 0.48 11.69 -5.62
C PHE A 38 -0.34 10.91 -6.65
N ASN A 39 0.06 11.01 -7.90
CA ASN A 39 -0.58 10.29 -9.00
C ASN A 39 0.48 9.71 -9.94
N ALA A 40 0.41 8.40 -10.20
CA ALA A 40 1.37 7.70 -11.04
C ALA A 40 1.35 8.14 -12.52
N ARG A 41 0.30 8.86 -12.96
CA ARG A 41 0.22 9.40 -14.32
C ARG A 41 1.00 10.70 -14.52
N THR A 42 1.25 11.43 -13.44
CA THR A 42 1.84 12.77 -13.47
C THR A 42 3.12 12.91 -12.66
N ASP A 43 3.29 12.09 -11.63
CA ASP A 43 4.43 12.14 -10.72
C ASP A 43 5.43 11.03 -11.02
N SER A 44 6.72 11.29 -10.85
CA SER A 44 7.75 10.28 -11.05
C SER A 44 7.78 9.25 -9.91
N ILE A 45 8.18 8.01 -10.23
CA ILE A 45 8.40 6.97 -9.21
C ILE A 45 9.44 7.44 -8.18
N HIS A 46 10.46 8.16 -8.62
CA HIS A 46 11.48 8.71 -7.74
C HIS A 46 10.87 9.64 -6.69
N ASP A 47 10.03 10.59 -7.10
CA ASP A 47 9.40 11.56 -6.19
C ASP A 47 8.43 10.87 -5.23
N ILE A 48 7.64 9.91 -5.72
CA ILE A 48 6.73 9.10 -4.91
C ILE A 48 7.51 8.34 -3.82
N ARG A 49 8.59 7.64 -4.19
CA ARG A 49 9.38 6.81 -3.30
C ARG A 49 10.26 7.59 -2.32
N ASN A 50 10.58 8.84 -2.63
CA ASN A 50 11.37 9.73 -1.77
C ASN A 50 10.53 10.80 -1.07
N SER A 51 9.20 10.70 -1.14
CA SER A 51 8.30 11.66 -0.51
C SER A 51 8.39 11.64 1.02
N THR A 52 8.11 12.77 1.63
CA THR A 52 8.01 12.90 3.10
C THR A 52 6.98 11.93 3.66
N TRP A 53 5.87 11.72 2.93
CA TRP A 53 4.78 10.83 3.37
C TRP A 53 5.26 9.39 3.59
N ILE A 54 5.94 8.80 2.59
CA ILE A 54 6.40 7.40 2.74
C ILE A 54 7.54 7.27 3.75
N LYS A 55 8.42 8.25 3.82
CA LYS A 55 9.50 8.27 4.81
C LYS A 55 8.95 8.30 6.25
N ASN A 56 7.97 9.15 6.51
CA ASN A 56 7.30 9.18 7.81
C ASN A 56 6.64 7.84 8.16
N MET A 57 6.02 7.18 7.19
CA MET A 57 5.46 5.85 7.39
C MET A 57 6.54 4.80 7.67
N GLN A 58 7.62 4.81 6.90
CA GLN A 58 8.76 3.91 7.12
C GLN A 58 9.37 4.11 8.50
N ASP A 59 9.54 5.35 8.95
CA ASP A 59 10.05 5.67 10.29
C ASP A 59 9.13 5.16 11.40
N LYS A 60 7.81 5.30 11.23
CA LYS A 60 6.84 4.69 12.16
C LYS A 60 6.99 3.17 12.23
N MET A 61 7.14 2.50 11.08
CA MET A 61 7.33 1.04 11.04
C MET A 61 8.61 0.61 11.74
N LEU A 62 9.73 1.31 11.50
CA LEU A 62 11.01 1.02 12.16
C LEU A 62 10.97 1.30 13.66
N ALA A 63 10.21 2.30 14.09
CA ALA A 63 9.99 2.62 15.50
C ALA A 63 8.92 1.75 16.18
N ASP A 64 8.39 0.75 15.47
CA ASP A 64 7.31 -0.13 15.94
C ASP A 64 6.03 0.61 16.38
N LYS A 65 5.76 1.75 15.75
CA LYS A 65 4.58 2.59 16.03
C LYS A 65 3.43 2.25 15.09
N PRO A 66 2.18 2.26 15.60
CA PRO A 66 1.03 2.02 14.75
C PRO A 66 0.81 3.17 13.75
N ASP A 67 0.31 2.81 12.57
CA ASP A 67 -0.19 3.76 11.59
C ASP A 67 -1.71 3.59 11.44
N SER A 68 -2.45 4.69 11.40
CA SER A 68 -3.92 4.69 11.35
C SER A 68 -4.49 4.02 10.09
N GLY A 69 -3.78 4.11 8.97
CA GLY A 69 -4.19 3.45 7.73
C GLY A 69 -4.00 1.93 7.73
N CYS A 70 -3.27 1.39 8.70
CA CYS A 70 -3.04 -0.05 8.86
C CYS A 70 -4.07 -0.74 9.79
N ARG A 71 -5.10 -0.03 10.24
CA ARG A 71 -6.08 -0.51 11.22
C ARG A 71 -6.74 -1.83 10.84
N LYS A 72 -6.94 -2.12 9.54
CA LYS A 72 -7.53 -3.39 9.11
C LYS A 72 -6.67 -4.58 9.53
N CYS A 73 -5.37 -4.54 9.25
CA CYS A 73 -4.44 -5.60 9.66
C CYS A 73 -4.41 -5.77 11.19
N TYR A 74 -4.35 -4.65 11.92
CA TYR A 74 -4.33 -4.69 13.39
C TYR A 74 -5.61 -5.27 13.98
N SER A 75 -6.78 -4.96 13.38
CA SER A 75 -8.07 -5.51 13.78
C SER A 75 -8.16 -7.01 13.49
N GLU A 76 -7.72 -7.44 12.31
CA GLU A 76 -7.67 -8.88 11.96
C GLU A 76 -6.82 -9.65 12.97
N GLU A 77 -5.65 -9.14 13.32
CA GLU A 77 -4.73 -9.75 14.28
C GLU A 77 -5.29 -9.79 15.71
N ALA A 78 -5.95 -8.70 16.13
CA ALA A 78 -6.61 -8.64 17.44
C ALA A 78 -7.74 -9.68 17.58
N ASN A 79 -8.35 -10.09 16.47
CA ASN A 79 -9.36 -11.14 16.40
C ASN A 79 -8.76 -12.55 16.13
N GLY A 80 -7.45 -12.71 16.21
CA GLY A 80 -6.77 -14.00 16.03
C GLY A 80 -6.62 -14.44 14.56
N ASN A 81 -6.85 -13.54 13.60
CA ASN A 81 -6.71 -13.83 12.18
C ASN A 81 -5.31 -13.47 11.67
N VAL A 82 -4.89 -14.15 10.62
CA VAL A 82 -3.64 -13.83 9.92
C VAL A 82 -3.88 -12.69 8.94
N SER A 83 -3.29 -11.53 9.22
CA SER A 83 -3.41 -10.34 8.38
C SER A 83 -2.50 -10.40 7.14
N ARG A 84 -2.72 -9.48 6.17
CA ARG A 84 -1.79 -9.31 5.05
C ARG A 84 -0.38 -8.94 5.55
N ARG A 85 -0.28 -8.06 6.54
CA ARG A 85 0.99 -7.66 7.15
C ARG A 85 1.81 -8.85 7.65
N MET A 86 1.16 -9.77 8.38
CA MET A 86 1.83 -10.98 8.90
C MET A 86 2.35 -11.86 7.75
N ARG A 87 1.52 -12.13 6.75
CA ARG A 87 1.92 -12.94 5.58
C ARG A 87 3.09 -12.33 4.81
N GLU A 88 3.05 -11.03 4.59
CA GLU A 88 4.12 -10.37 3.82
C GLU A 88 5.41 -10.23 4.64
N ASN A 89 5.32 -10.01 5.95
CA ASN A 89 6.49 -10.04 6.82
C ASN A 89 7.17 -11.42 6.82
N GLU A 90 6.39 -12.50 6.82
CA GLU A 90 6.91 -13.85 6.69
C GLU A 90 7.56 -14.08 5.31
N ARG A 91 6.84 -13.69 4.24
CA ARG A 91 7.31 -13.84 2.85
C ARG A 91 8.63 -13.12 2.60
N TYR A 92 8.82 -11.94 3.16
CA TYR A 92 10.01 -11.10 3.01
C TYR A 92 10.88 -11.07 4.27
N ALA A 93 10.85 -12.11 5.09
CA ALA A 93 11.59 -12.16 6.35
C ALA A 93 13.09 -11.88 6.18
N MET A 94 13.70 -12.36 5.09
CA MET A 94 15.12 -12.13 4.79
C MET A 94 15.46 -10.67 4.45
N GLU A 95 14.48 -9.87 4.07
CA GLU A 95 14.68 -8.45 3.77
C GLU A 95 14.60 -7.56 5.02
N ILE A 96 14.03 -8.06 6.12
CA ILE A 96 13.76 -7.24 7.31
C ILE A 96 15.07 -6.69 7.91
N ASP A 97 16.12 -7.48 7.99
CA ASP A 97 17.40 -7.04 8.53
C ASP A 97 18.08 -6.00 7.62
N ASN A 98 17.96 -6.17 6.30
CA ASN A 98 18.42 -5.19 5.32
C ASN A 98 17.65 -3.87 5.46
N ILE A 99 16.33 -3.94 5.59
CA ILE A 99 15.47 -2.78 5.80
C ILE A 99 15.87 -2.01 7.06
N LYS A 100 16.14 -2.71 8.18
CA LYS A 100 16.57 -2.09 9.43
C LYS A 100 17.93 -1.40 9.32
N ARG A 101 18.79 -1.84 8.38
CA ARG A 101 20.06 -1.18 8.05
C ARG A 101 19.92 -0.04 7.03
N GLY A 102 18.71 0.22 6.54
CA GLY A 102 18.46 1.22 5.49
C GLY A 102 18.76 0.73 4.06
N GLU A 103 18.96 -0.57 3.89
CA GLU A 103 19.28 -1.20 2.61
C GLU A 103 18.03 -1.89 2.06
N PHE A 104 17.22 -1.18 1.29
CA PHE A 104 16.02 -1.75 0.68
C PHE A 104 15.72 -1.15 -0.70
N ASN A 105 15.09 -1.96 -1.54
CA ASN A 105 14.65 -1.57 -2.86
C ASN A 105 13.20 -2.00 -3.09
N LEU A 106 12.54 -1.30 -4.00
CA LEU A 106 11.23 -1.68 -4.49
C LEU A 106 11.30 -3.07 -5.15
N LYS A 107 10.45 -4.00 -4.73
CA LYS A 107 10.37 -5.38 -5.23
C LYS A 107 9.10 -5.62 -6.05
N ILE A 108 8.00 -4.98 -5.67
CA ILE A 108 6.68 -5.20 -6.26
C ILE A 108 5.97 -3.88 -6.49
N ILE A 109 5.35 -3.77 -7.65
CA ILE A 109 4.39 -2.72 -7.98
C ILE A 109 3.10 -3.40 -8.43
N ASP A 110 2.02 -3.16 -7.71
CA ASP A 110 0.68 -3.54 -8.14
C ASP A 110 0.06 -2.38 -8.91
N ILE A 111 -0.34 -2.61 -10.17
CA ILE A 111 -0.92 -1.56 -11.01
C ILE A 111 -2.33 -1.96 -11.42
N LYS A 112 -3.29 -1.09 -11.13
CA LYS A 112 -4.64 -1.14 -11.70
C LYS A 112 -4.73 -0.08 -12.80
N PRO A 113 -4.55 -0.46 -14.08
CA PRO A 113 -4.39 0.52 -15.17
C PRO A 113 -5.66 1.33 -15.47
N GLY A 114 -6.80 0.87 -14.96
CA GLY A 114 -8.11 1.50 -15.11
C GLY A 114 -9.22 0.53 -14.74
N ASN A 115 -10.47 0.96 -14.92
CA ASN A 115 -11.64 0.14 -14.67
C ASN A 115 -12.35 -0.33 -15.97
N THR A 116 -11.77 -0.09 -17.13
CA THR A 116 -12.34 -0.55 -18.40
C THR A 116 -12.33 -2.09 -18.45
N CYS A 117 -13.51 -2.68 -18.34
CA CYS A 117 -13.69 -4.12 -18.30
C CYS A 117 -14.97 -4.50 -19.04
N ASN A 118 -14.96 -5.62 -19.75
CA ASN A 118 -16.14 -6.18 -20.44
C ASN A 118 -16.90 -7.21 -19.61
N LEU A 119 -16.48 -7.45 -18.36
CA LEU A 119 -17.07 -8.42 -17.45
C LEU A 119 -17.82 -7.72 -16.30
N LYS A 120 -18.88 -8.38 -15.83
CA LYS A 120 -19.69 -7.99 -14.68
C LYS A 120 -19.68 -9.10 -13.63
N CYS A 121 -18.51 -9.30 -12.98
CA CYS A 121 -18.34 -10.36 -12.00
C CYS A 121 -19.06 -10.02 -10.69
N ARG A 122 -19.65 -11.03 -10.04
CA ARG A 122 -20.43 -10.86 -8.80
C ARG A 122 -19.68 -10.21 -7.63
N ILE A 123 -18.35 -10.37 -7.59
CA ILE A 123 -17.49 -9.83 -6.54
C ILE A 123 -16.84 -8.49 -6.92
N CYS A 124 -17.23 -7.94 -8.08
CA CYS A 124 -16.68 -6.71 -8.63
C CYS A 124 -17.65 -5.54 -8.42
N ASN A 125 -17.14 -4.33 -8.59
CA ASN A 125 -17.90 -3.09 -8.46
C ASN A 125 -17.47 -2.08 -9.54
N GLU A 126 -18.11 -0.93 -9.58
CA GLU A 126 -17.85 0.17 -10.52
C GLU A 126 -16.40 0.69 -10.48
N PHE A 127 -15.73 0.57 -9.35
CA PHE A 127 -14.32 0.95 -9.22
C PHE A 127 -13.38 0.09 -10.06
N SER A 128 -13.71 -1.20 -10.19
CA SER A 128 -12.87 -2.19 -10.87
C SER A 128 -13.41 -2.64 -12.21
N SER A 129 -14.67 -2.31 -12.55
CA SER A 129 -15.27 -2.62 -13.83
C SER A 129 -16.29 -1.56 -14.26
N SER A 130 -16.05 -0.97 -15.43
CA SER A 130 -16.95 0.01 -16.05
C SER A 130 -18.33 -0.56 -16.40
N LYS A 131 -18.47 -1.88 -16.50
CA LYS A 131 -19.76 -2.54 -16.75
C LYS A 131 -20.78 -2.39 -15.61
N TRP A 132 -20.34 -2.07 -14.41
CA TRP A 132 -21.23 -1.79 -13.27
C TRP A 132 -21.77 -0.35 -13.23
N ILE A 133 -21.22 0.55 -14.06
CA ILE A 133 -21.62 1.97 -14.10
C ILE A 133 -22.97 2.15 -14.82
N ASP A 134 -23.29 1.27 -15.75
CA ASP A 134 -24.48 1.36 -16.62
C ASP A 134 -25.77 0.79 -15.99
N ASP A 135 -25.75 0.44 -14.72
CA ASP A 135 -26.89 -0.04 -13.93
C ASP A 135 -27.29 0.98 -12.87
#